data_0a680fc932d99001229529653b6a0561
#
_entry.id   0a680fc932d99001229529653b6a0561
#
_cell.length_a   1.000
_cell.length_b   1.000
_cell.length_c   1.000
_cell.angle_alpha   90.00
_cell.angle_beta   90.00
_cell.angle_gamma   90.00
#
_symmetry.space_group_name_H-M   'P 1'
#
loop_
_entity.id
_entity.type
_entity.pdbx_description
1 polymer ?
#
loop_
_entity_poly.entity_id
_entity_poly.type
_entity_poly.pdbx_seq_one_letter_code
_entity_poly.pdbx_strand_id
1 'polypeptide(L)'
;MELIRIAGTLVLATFTAIAVAYTLQKRYLKSPTKVDVRNITPGTDKPGTKETLAQAGLRMPAGAWAASKTFFVLACAILGAAIGALTPNIMFGALVLSIIVAFGLLLPDAWLSSRVKRRIAKVEQQLPGAIDSLRIGVEAGKSIEDAMADYADTYPGVIATEFRNFRRDISLQKPRVEALLALGNRCGSQSAKSFCATIIQSELSGQEVAPILKAQASTIRVMRK
;
A
#
# COMPACT_ATOMS: atom_id res chain seq x y z
N MET A 1 18.83 47.80 3.72
CA MET A 1 18.15 47.29 2.50
C MET A 1 18.33 45.78 2.31
N GLU A 2 19.43 45.22 2.73
CA GLU A 2 19.75 43.75 2.65
C GLU A 2 18.76 42.89 3.49
N LEU A 3 18.44 43.30 4.71
CA LEU A 3 17.54 42.56 5.61
C LEU A 3 16.10 42.42 5.05
N ILE A 4 15.61 43.42 4.35
CA ILE A 4 14.26 43.42 3.73
C ILE A 4 14.24 42.48 2.53
N ARG A 5 15.33 42.37 1.77
CA ARG A 5 15.48 41.42 0.66
C ARG A 5 15.55 39.99 1.14
N ILE A 6 16.25 39.74 2.24
CA ILE A 6 16.38 38.40 2.85
C ILE A 6 15.01 37.96 3.42
N ALA A 7 14.30 38.85 4.09
CA ALA A 7 12.95 38.54 4.58
C ALA A 7 11.95 38.26 3.44
N GLY A 8 12.03 39.01 2.32
CA GLY A 8 11.19 38.80 1.16
C GLY A 8 11.42 37.45 0.46
N THR A 9 12.69 37.06 0.30
CA THR A 9 13.03 35.74 -0.32
C THR A 9 12.64 34.56 0.58
N LEU A 10 12.80 34.67 1.89
CA LEU A 10 12.33 33.67 2.86
C LEU A 10 10.81 33.49 2.83
N VAL A 11 10.05 34.59 2.77
CA VAL A 11 8.59 34.55 2.68
C VAL A 11 8.15 33.95 1.34
N LEU A 12 8.80 34.30 0.24
CA LEU A 12 8.47 33.73 -1.07
C LEU A 12 8.79 32.23 -1.16
N ALA A 13 9.92 31.79 -0.62
CA ALA A 13 10.32 30.38 -0.59
C ALA A 13 9.39 29.54 0.30
N THR A 14 8.97 30.05 1.46
CA THR A 14 8.00 29.35 2.32
C THR A 14 6.62 29.32 1.67
N PHE A 15 6.20 30.38 0.99
CA PHE A 15 4.91 30.41 0.29
C PHE A 15 4.86 29.45 -0.89
N THR A 16 5.94 29.34 -1.67
CA THR A 16 6.04 28.36 -2.78
C THR A 16 6.08 26.93 -2.26
N ALA A 17 6.80 26.64 -1.17
CA ALA A 17 6.81 25.33 -0.54
C ALA A 17 5.42 24.92 -0.01
N ILE A 18 4.71 25.85 0.63
CA ILE A 18 3.34 25.65 1.11
C ILE A 18 2.37 25.46 -0.06
N ALA A 19 2.48 26.26 -1.13
CA ALA A 19 1.64 26.15 -2.31
C ALA A 19 1.86 24.82 -3.05
N VAL A 20 3.10 24.34 -3.17
CA VAL A 20 3.43 23.04 -3.75
C VAL A 20 2.92 21.91 -2.86
N ALA A 21 3.11 21.99 -1.55
CA ALA A 21 2.56 21.02 -0.60
C ALA A 21 1.02 20.97 -0.66
N TYR A 22 0.36 22.13 -0.73
CA TYR A 22 -1.10 22.24 -0.84
C TYR A 22 -1.65 21.70 -2.17
N THR A 23 -0.99 21.99 -3.29
CA THR A 23 -1.42 21.50 -4.62
C THR A 23 -1.22 19.98 -4.73
N LEU A 24 -0.14 19.44 -4.16
CA LEU A 24 0.09 17.99 -4.07
C LEU A 24 -0.94 17.35 -3.15
N GLN A 25 -1.20 17.91 -1.97
CA GLN A 25 -2.22 17.43 -1.03
C GLN A 25 -3.62 17.42 -1.67
N LYS A 26 -3.97 18.47 -2.45
CA LYS A 26 -5.24 18.56 -3.17
C LYS A 26 -5.37 17.52 -4.29
N ARG A 27 -4.28 17.16 -4.97
CA ARG A 27 -4.24 16.06 -5.96
C ARG A 27 -4.45 14.69 -5.30
N TYR A 28 -3.92 14.48 -4.09
CA TYR A 28 -4.05 13.21 -3.36
C TYR A 28 -5.42 13.06 -2.65
N LEU A 29 -6.03 14.15 -2.20
CA LEU A 29 -7.35 14.14 -1.55
C LEU A 29 -8.52 14.05 -2.54
N LYS A 30 -8.32 14.26 -3.84
CA LYS A 30 -9.36 14.30 -4.87
C LYS A 30 -9.61 12.96 -5.56
N SER A 31 -9.25 11.82 -4.96
CA SER A 31 -9.70 10.52 -5.40
C SER A 31 -10.87 10.04 -4.51
N PRO A 32 -12.13 10.34 -4.86
CA PRO A 32 -13.26 9.70 -4.21
C PRO A 32 -13.37 8.29 -4.81
N THR A 33 -12.86 7.29 -4.13
CA THR A 33 -13.16 5.90 -4.44
C THR A 33 -14.59 5.58 -3.99
N LYS A 34 -15.58 5.89 -4.83
CA LYS A 34 -16.79 5.10 -4.90
C LYS A 34 -16.35 3.77 -5.55
N VAL A 35 -16.29 2.72 -4.76
CA VAL A 35 -16.12 1.36 -5.26
C VAL A 35 -17.40 1.02 -6.01
N ASP A 36 -17.36 1.12 -7.34
CA ASP A 36 -18.41 0.61 -8.20
C ASP A 36 -18.15 -0.90 -8.40
N VAL A 37 -18.98 -1.71 -7.74
CA VAL A 37 -18.89 -3.19 -7.74
C VAL A 37 -19.13 -3.78 -9.16
N ARG A 38 -19.49 -2.97 -10.15
CA ARG A 38 -19.87 -3.44 -11.50
C ARG A 38 -18.71 -3.61 -12.48
N ASN A 39 -17.52 -3.10 -12.17
CA ASN A 39 -16.37 -3.21 -13.07
C ASN A 39 -15.20 -3.93 -12.40
N ILE A 40 -15.33 -5.26 -12.28
CA ILE A 40 -14.17 -6.14 -12.00
C ILE A 40 -13.46 -6.38 -13.34
N THR A 41 -12.86 -5.36 -13.90
CA THR A 41 -11.80 -5.52 -14.89
C THR A 41 -10.46 -5.50 -14.17
N PRO A 42 -9.53 -6.42 -14.48
CA PRO A 42 -8.16 -6.36 -13.95
C PRO A 42 -7.42 -5.23 -14.67
N GLY A 43 -7.72 -4.00 -14.28
CA GLY A 43 -7.17 -2.78 -14.87
C GLY A 43 -6.25 -2.07 -13.89
N THR A 44 -5.16 -1.62 -14.40
CA THR A 44 -4.03 -0.82 -13.95
C THR A 44 -4.35 0.45 -13.12
N ASP A 45 -5.33 0.43 -12.23
CA ASP A 45 -5.61 1.56 -11.36
C ASP A 45 -4.55 1.67 -10.27
N LYS A 46 -3.88 2.81 -10.23
CA LYS A 46 -2.91 3.14 -9.16
C LYS A 46 -3.62 3.03 -7.81
N PRO A 47 -3.14 2.19 -6.90
CA PRO A 47 -3.79 2.00 -5.60
C PRO A 47 -3.89 3.33 -4.86
N GLY A 48 -5.06 3.62 -4.28
CA GLY A 48 -5.26 4.81 -3.46
C GLY A 48 -4.36 4.79 -2.22
N THR A 49 -4.11 5.95 -1.61
CA THR A 49 -3.21 6.07 -0.44
C THR A 49 -3.58 5.11 0.70
N LYS A 50 -4.86 4.82 0.90
CA LYS A 50 -5.33 3.85 1.91
C LYS A 50 -4.91 2.42 1.57
N GLU A 51 -5.00 2.05 0.30
CA GLU A 51 -4.63 0.72 -0.19
C GLU A 51 -3.11 0.52 -0.15
N THR A 52 -2.33 1.55 -0.54
CA THR A 52 -0.86 1.52 -0.42
C THR A 52 -0.39 1.37 1.02
N LEU A 53 -1.02 2.02 1.98
CA LEU A 53 -0.71 1.87 3.40
C LEU A 53 -1.08 0.47 3.91
N ALA A 54 -2.24 -0.06 3.51
CA ALA A 54 -2.64 -1.43 3.82
C ALA A 54 -1.67 -2.45 3.21
N GLN A 55 -1.25 -2.26 1.96
CA GLN A 55 -0.24 -3.07 1.28
C GLN A 55 1.15 -2.96 1.91
N ALA A 56 1.51 -1.81 2.50
CA ALA A 56 2.72 -1.65 3.30
C ALA A 56 2.65 -2.34 4.67
N GLY A 57 1.47 -2.83 5.07
CA GLY A 57 1.24 -3.41 6.40
C GLY A 57 1.17 -2.38 7.52
N LEU A 58 1.00 -1.10 7.19
CA LEU A 58 0.88 -0.01 8.15
C LEU A 58 -0.60 0.17 8.51
N ARG A 59 -0.94 -0.05 9.78
CA ARG A 59 -2.30 0.18 10.31
C ARG A 59 -2.53 1.65 10.69
N MET A 60 -1.97 2.59 9.91
CA MET A 60 -2.14 4.02 10.17
C MET A 60 -3.27 4.58 9.30
N PRO A 61 -4.13 5.46 9.83
CA PRO A 61 -5.09 6.18 9.00
C PRO A 61 -4.34 7.08 8.00
N ALA A 62 -4.88 7.18 6.79
CA ALA A 62 -4.26 7.98 5.71
C ALA A 62 -4.00 9.45 6.12
N GLY A 63 -4.83 9.98 7.04
CA GLY A 63 -4.64 11.31 7.60
C GLY A 63 -3.38 11.44 8.47
N ALA A 64 -3.05 10.41 9.26
CA ALA A 64 -1.81 10.43 10.07
C ALA A 64 -0.56 10.34 9.19
N TRP A 65 -0.61 9.58 8.10
CA TRP A 65 0.47 9.54 7.11
C TRP A 65 0.66 10.89 6.42
N ALA A 66 -0.43 11.54 5.99
CA ALA A 66 -0.37 12.87 5.40
C ALA A 66 0.19 13.90 6.40
N ALA A 67 -0.23 13.85 7.66
CA ALA A 67 0.28 14.73 8.71
C ALA A 67 1.77 14.52 8.98
N SER A 68 2.25 13.27 9.04
CA SER A 68 3.67 12.99 9.21
C SER A 68 4.52 13.48 8.04
N LYS A 69 4.00 13.36 6.81
CA LYS A 69 4.65 13.86 5.61
C LYS A 69 4.73 15.39 5.59
N THR A 70 3.64 16.10 5.96
CA THR A 70 3.66 17.57 6.06
C THR A 70 4.61 18.06 7.13
N PHE A 71 4.63 17.40 8.29
CA PHE A 71 5.58 17.72 9.36
C PHE A 71 7.04 17.55 8.92
N PHE A 72 7.35 16.47 8.21
CA PHE A 72 8.69 16.20 7.69
C PHE A 72 9.14 17.24 6.67
N VAL A 73 8.25 17.63 5.73
CA VAL A 73 8.53 18.68 4.74
C VAL A 73 8.75 20.04 5.43
N LEU A 74 7.96 20.35 6.45
CA LEU A 74 8.09 21.60 7.22
C LEU A 74 9.43 21.64 7.97
N ALA A 75 9.82 20.55 8.60
CA ALA A 75 11.13 20.42 9.26
C ALA A 75 12.29 20.61 8.27
N CYS A 76 12.20 20.00 7.08
CA CYS A 76 13.19 20.16 6.01
C CYS A 76 13.25 21.61 5.51
N ALA A 77 12.10 22.30 5.39
CA ALA A 77 12.03 23.69 4.97
C ALA A 77 12.68 24.64 6.00
N ILE A 78 12.40 24.41 7.30
CA ILE A 78 13.03 25.20 8.38
C ILE A 78 14.54 25.00 8.41
N LEU A 79 14.99 23.73 8.29
CA LEU A 79 16.41 23.41 8.27
C LEU A 79 17.13 24.03 7.05
N GLY A 80 16.50 23.94 5.88
CA GLY A 80 17.01 24.55 4.65
C GLY A 80 17.08 26.07 4.72
N ALA A 81 16.08 26.72 5.34
CA ALA A 81 16.06 28.16 5.58
C ALA A 81 17.17 28.59 6.55
N ALA A 82 17.39 27.81 7.62
CA ALA A 82 18.47 28.10 8.59
C ALA A 82 19.85 28.00 7.94
N ILE A 83 20.11 26.95 7.13
CA ILE A 83 21.37 26.79 6.39
C ILE A 83 21.54 27.90 5.35
N GLY A 84 20.46 28.25 4.64
CA GLY A 84 20.46 29.33 3.64
C GLY A 84 20.80 30.71 4.22
N ALA A 85 20.36 30.99 5.46
CA ALA A 85 20.63 32.23 6.15
C ALA A 85 22.11 32.38 6.58
N LEU A 86 22.84 31.25 6.74
CA LEU A 86 24.26 31.23 7.09
C LEU A 86 25.16 31.45 5.88
N THR A 87 24.63 31.39 4.64
CA THR A 87 25.42 31.57 3.43
C THR A 87 25.43 33.03 2.96
N PRO A 88 26.63 33.59 2.61
CA PRO A 88 26.74 34.98 2.19
C PRO A 88 26.09 35.25 0.82
N ASN A 89 25.87 34.21 0.01
CA ASN A 89 25.28 34.28 -1.33
C ASN A 89 23.81 33.81 -1.33
N ILE A 90 22.87 34.72 -1.52
CA ILE A 90 21.43 34.47 -1.61
C ILE A 90 21.07 33.39 -2.66
N MET A 91 21.74 33.41 -3.83
CA MET A 91 21.49 32.42 -4.88
C MET A 91 21.89 31.01 -4.46
N PHE A 92 22.99 30.86 -3.75
CA PHE A 92 23.47 29.58 -3.23
C PHE A 92 22.54 29.06 -2.12
N GLY A 93 22.10 29.93 -1.22
CA GLY A 93 21.14 29.60 -0.17
C GLY A 93 19.78 29.12 -0.74
N ALA A 94 19.25 29.80 -1.76
CA ALA A 94 18.03 29.42 -2.45
C ALA A 94 18.15 28.06 -3.16
N LEU A 95 19.29 27.76 -3.76
CA LEU A 95 19.56 26.45 -4.40
C LEU A 95 19.59 25.33 -3.38
N VAL A 96 20.29 25.51 -2.25
CA VAL A 96 20.36 24.52 -1.16
C VAL A 96 18.97 24.27 -0.58
N LEU A 97 18.19 25.32 -0.32
CA LEU A 97 16.81 25.20 0.16
C LEU A 97 15.95 24.40 -0.81
N SER A 98 16.04 24.68 -2.11
CA SER A 98 15.29 23.97 -3.16
C SER A 98 15.61 22.48 -3.19
N ILE A 99 16.89 22.12 -3.07
CA ILE A 99 17.33 20.72 -3.04
C ILE A 99 16.78 20.00 -1.79
N ILE A 100 16.89 20.61 -0.60
CA ILE A 100 16.43 20.02 0.65
C ILE A 100 14.93 19.77 0.63
N VAL A 101 14.14 20.73 0.13
CA VAL A 101 12.68 20.61 0.00
C VAL A 101 12.31 19.50 -1.01
N ALA A 102 13.01 19.43 -2.15
CA ALA A 102 12.81 18.37 -3.14
C ALA A 102 13.07 16.98 -2.56
N PHE A 103 14.17 16.83 -1.81
CA PHE A 103 14.46 15.58 -1.09
C PHE A 103 13.38 15.24 -0.04
N GLY A 104 12.93 16.22 0.73
CA GLY A 104 11.86 16.04 1.73
C GLY A 104 10.54 15.55 1.13
N LEU A 105 10.24 15.92 -0.11
CA LEU A 105 9.03 15.47 -0.82
C LEU A 105 9.18 14.06 -1.41
N LEU A 106 10.35 13.71 -1.95
CA LEU A 106 10.57 12.46 -2.68
C LEU A 106 10.89 11.27 -1.76
N LEU A 107 11.63 11.48 -0.68
CA LEU A 107 12.08 10.40 0.22
C LEU A 107 10.94 9.59 0.86
N PRO A 108 9.87 10.18 1.42
CA PRO A 108 8.80 9.42 2.07
C PRO A 108 8.07 8.50 1.10
N ASP A 109 7.83 8.96 -0.14
CA ASP A 109 7.12 8.18 -1.16
C ASP A 109 8.01 7.04 -1.71
N ALA A 110 9.30 7.29 -1.90
CA ALA A 110 10.26 6.26 -2.31
C ALA A 110 10.43 5.17 -1.25
N TRP A 111 10.47 5.55 0.03
CA TRP A 111 10.54 4.60 1.14
C TRP A 111 9.28 3.73 1.22
N LEU A 112 8.08 4.36 1.16
CA LEU A 112 6.81 3.65 1.19
C LEU A 112 6.69 2.66 0.02
N SER A 113 7.00 3.11 -1.19
CA SER A 113 6.94 2.25 -2.39
C SER A 113 7.91 1.07 -2.30
N SER A 114 9.11 1.28 -1.77
CA SER A 114 10.09 0.21 -1.54
C SER A 114 9.59 -0.81 -0.51
N ARG A 115 8.94 -0.34 0.55
CA ARG A 115 8.35 -1.21 1.58
C ARG A 115 7.19 -2.05 1.02
N VAL A 116 6.30 -1.43 0.23
CA VAL A 116 5.22 -2.12 -0.48
C VAL A 116 5.78 -3.19 -1.41
N LYS A 117 6.76 -2.85 -2.26
CA LYS A 117 7.38 -3.81 -3.19
C LYS A 117 7.98 -5.00 -2.46
N ARG A 118 8.72 -4.78 -1.38
CA ARG A 118 9.31 -5.86 -0.55
C ARG A 118 8.23 -6.74 0.07
N ARG A 119 7.10 -6.17 0.50
CA ARG A 119 6.01 -6.94 1.07
C ARG A 119 5.29 -7.78 0.01
N ILE A 120 5.01 -7.21 -1.17
CA ILE A 120 4.43 -7.93 -2.31
C ILE A 120 5.34 -9.09 -2.72
N ALA A 121 6.66 -8.88 -2.81
CA ALA A 121 7.60 -9.95 -3.12
C ALA A 121 7.53 -11.11 -2.10
N LYS A 122 7.37 -10.81 -0.79
CA LYS A 122 7.16 -11.84 0.24
C LYS A 122 5.83 -12.57 0.07
N VAL A 123 4.75 -11.86 -0.30
CA VAL A 123 3.46 -12.48 -0.63
C VAL A 123 3.62 -13.46 -1.79
N GLU A 124 4.22 -13.02 -2.90
CA GLU A 124 4.48 -13.86 -4.08
C GLU A 124 5.33 -15.09 -3.74
N GLN A 125 6.26 -14.94 -2.81
CA GLN A 125 7.11 -16.05 -2.35
C GLN A 125 6.34 -17.08 -1.52
N GLN A 126 5.45 -16.65 -0.65
CA GLN A 126 4.73 -17.51 0.30
C GLN A 126 3.45 -18.10 -0.28
N LEU A 127 2.83 -17.42 -1.26
CA LEU A 127 1.53 -17.78 -1.81
C LEU A 127 1.44 -19.21 -2.35
N PRO A 128 2.39 -19.74 -3.15
CA PRO A 128 2.29 -21.10 -3.66
C PRO A 128 2.22 -22.16 -2.55
N GLY A 129 3.07 -22.02 -1.53
CA GLY A 129 3.06 -22.92 -0.37
C GLY A 129 1.77 -22.82 0.45
N ALA A 130 1.21 -21.62 0.57
CA ALA A 130 -0.09 -21.42 1.20
C ALA A 130 -1.20 -22.13 0.42
N ILE A 131 -1.26 -21.94 -0.91
CA ILE A 131 -2.26 -22.59 -1.76
C ILE A 131 -2.15 -24.14 -1.69
N ASP A 132 -0.94 -24.68 -1.69
CA ASP A 132 -0.71 -26.13 -1.53
C ASP A 132 -1.25 -26.63 -0.17
N SER A 133 -1.01 -25.89 0.90
CA SER A 133 -1.51 -26.25 2.24
C SER A 133 -3.04 -26.17 2.30
N LEU A 134 -3.64 -25.14 1.73
CA LEU A 134 -5.10 -24.99 1.65
C LEU A 134 -5.71 -26.14 0.84
N ARG A 135 -5.09 -26.53 -0.29
CA ARG A 135 -5.54 -27.67 -1.11
C ARG A 135 -5.61 -28.96 -0.28
N ILE A 136 -4.54 -29.25 0.48
CA ILE A 136 -4.50 -30.45 1.35
C ILE A 136 -5.61 -30.39 2.39
N GLY A 137 -5.87 -29.25 3.01
CA GLY A 137 -6.94 -29.08 3.97
C GLY A 137 -8.33 -29.32 3.36
N VAL A 138 -8.58 -28.75 2.17
CA VAL A 138 -9.86 -28.92 1.45
C VAL A 138 -10.04 -30.36 0.96
N GLU A 139 -8.99 -31.02 0.44
CA GLU A 139 -9.00 -32.44 0.08
C GLU A 139 -9.28 -33.34 1.29
N ALA A 140 -8.88 -32.92 2.50
CA ALA A 140 -9.22 -33.59 3.76
C ALA A 140 -10.64 -33.28 4.28
N GLY A 141 -11.45 -32.55 3.49
CA GLY A 141 -12.85 -32.23 3.83
C GLY A 141 -13.05 -30.98 4.69
N LYS A 142 -12.00 -30.16 4.91
CA LYS A 142 -12.15 -28.88 5.62
C LYS A 142 -12.75 -27.81 4.71
N SER A 143 -13.46 -26.86 5.30
CA SER A 143 -13.84 -25.65 4.59
C SER A 143 -12.58 -24.83 4.21
N ILE A 144 -12.68 -24.01 3.18
CA ILE A 144 -11.56 -23.13 2.77
C ILE A 144 -11.18 -22.14 3.89
N GLU A 145 -12.16 -21.73 4.70
CA GLU A 145 -11.97 -20.84 5.85
C GLU A 145 -11.19 -21.52 6.96
N ASP A 146 -11.55 -22.76 7.29
CA ASP A 146 -10.83 -23.56 8.29
C ASP A 146 -9.42 -23.87 7.84
N ALA A 147 -9.23 -24.20 6.55
CA ALA A 147 -7.90 -24.40 5.99
C ALA A 147 -7.04 -23.13 6.05
N MET A 148 -7.63 -21.95 5.78
CA MET A 148 -6.94 -20.65 5.95
C MET A 148 -6.60 -20.37 7.42
N ALA A 149 -7.50 -20.72 8.36
CA ALA A 149 -7.26 -20.55 9.78
C ALA A 149 -6.11 -21.46 10.27
N ASP A 150 -6.12 -22.73 9.89
CA ASP A 150 -5.04 -23.68 10.22
C ASP A 150 -3.68 -23.21 9.69
N TYR A 151 -3.65 -22.76 8.43
CA TYR A 151 -2.43 -22.20 7.86
C TYR A 151 -1.93 -20.99 8.66
N ALA A 152 -2.86 -20.08 9.02
CA ALA A 152 -2.52 -18.88 9.76
C ALA A 152 -2.00 -19.15 11.17
N ASP A 153 -2.46 -20.22 11.79
CA ASP A 153 -2.05 -20.63 13.14
C ASP A 153 -0.74 -21.46 13.12
N THR A 154 -0.49 -22.19 12.03
CA THR A 154 0.69 -23.06 11.88
C THR A 154 1.92 -22.32 11.35
N TYR A 155 1.73 -21.43 10.38
CA TYR A 155 2.85 -20.81 9.66
C TYR A 155 3.01 -19.31 9.99
N PRO A 156 4.26 -18.83 10.17
CA PRO A 156 4.51 -17.40 10.26
C PRO A 156 4.55 -16.77 8.86
N GLY A 157 4.28 -15.45 8.77
CA GLY A 157 4.51 -14.70 7.54
C GLY A 157 3.42 -13.72 7.17
N VAL A 158 3.58 -13.12 5.98
CA VAL A 158 2.66 -12.09 5.49
C VAL A 158 1.31 -12.70 5.15
N ILE A 159 1.29 -13.85 4.46
CA ILE A 159 0.07 -14.56 4.08
C ILE A 159 -0.70 -15.00 5.33
N ALA A 160 -0.02 -15.61 6.31
CA ALA A 160 -0.63 -16.01 7.57
C ALA A 160 -1.28 -14.82 8.30
N THR A 161 -0.62 -13.67 8.28
CA THR A 161 -1.19 -12.43 8.86
C THR A 161 -2.43 -11.98 8.12
N GLU A 162 -2.47 -12.09 6.78
CA GLU A 162 -3.64 -11.71 6.00
C GLU A 162 -4.79 -12.71 6.17
N PHE A 163 -4.52 -14.00 6.32
CA PHE A 163 -5.56 -14.98 6.65
C PHE A 163 -6.15 -14.75 8.05
N ARG A 164 -5.33 -14.37 9.05
CA ARG A 164 -5.85 -13.91 10.36
C ARG A 164 -6.73 -12.68 10.24
N ASN A 165 -6.36 -11.73 9.39
CA ASN A 165 -7.18 -10.55 9.13
C ASN A 165 -8.50 -10.92 8.43
N PHE A 166 -8.47 -11.87 7.49
CA PHE A 166 -9.66 -12.39 6.83
C PHE A 166 -10.60 -13.07 7.85
N ARG A 167 -10.09 -13.96 8.69
CA ARG A 167 -10.87 -14.60 9.78
C ARG A 167 -11.52 -13.55 10.69
N ARG A 168 -10.80 -12.48 11.02
CA ARG A 168 -11.37 -11.36 11.79
C ARG A 168 -12.45 -10.61 11.03
N ASP A 169 -12.28 -10.37 9.73
CA ASP A 169 -13.30 -9.70 8.91
C ASP A 169 -14.61 -10.54 8.90
N ILE A 170 -14.52 -11.86 8.79
CA ILE A 170 -15.66 -12.79 8.89
C ILE A 170 -16.29 -12.76 10.29
N SER A 171 -15.49 -12.77 11.36
CA SER A 171 -16.02 -12.70 12.74
C SER A 171 -16.76 -11.37 13.03
N LEU A 172 -16.44 -10.32 12.29
CA LEU A 172 -17.12 -9.01 12.33
C LEU A 172 -18.37 -8.97 11.41
N GLN A 173 -18.85 -10.13 10.95
CA GLN A 173 -20.04 -10.26 10.07
C GLN A 173 -19.90 -9.56 8.72
N LYS A 174 -18.66 -9.36 8.24
CA LYS A 174 -18.43 -8.81 6.91
C LYS A 174 -18.82 -9.83 5.84
N PRO A 175 -19.53 -9.43 4.77
CA PRO A 175 -19.85 -10.33 3.67
C PRO A 175 -18.59 -11.04 3.14
N ARG A 176 -18.68 -12.37 2.93
CA ARG A 176 -17.55 -13.23 2.56
C ARG A 176 -16.83 -12.75 1.32
N VAL A 177 -17.58 -12.38 0.27
CA VAL A 177 -17.03 -11.84 -0.97
C VAL A 177 -16.22 -10.57 -0.72
N GLU A 178 -16.73 -9.66 0.12
CA GLU A 178 -16.02 -8.43 0.47
C GLU A 178 -14.76 -8.71 1.30
N ALA A 179 -14.80 -9.69 2.19
CA ALA A 179 -13.65 -10.10 2.99
C ALA A 179 -12.54 -10.70 2.10
N LEU A 180 -12.89 -11.51 1.10
CA LEU A 180 -11.96 -12.06 0.11
C LEU A 180 -11.36 -10.98 -0.80
N LEU A 181 -12.19 -10.04 -1.29
CA LEU A 181 -11.70 -8.89 -2.06
C LEU A 181 -10.74 -8.02 -1.22
N ALA A 182 -11.07 -7.77 0.04
CA ALA A 182 -10.21 -7.03 0.95
C ALA A 182 -8.89 -7.77 1.22
N LEU A 183 -8.90 -9.11 1.33
CA LEU A 183 -7.71 -9.95 1.43
C LEU A 183 -6.79 -9.75 0.21
N GLY A 184 -7.33 -9.89 -1.00
CA GLY A 184 -6.58 -9.72 -2.25
C GLY A 184 -5.97 -8.32 -2.38
N ASN A 185 -6.73 -7.28 -2.03
CA ASN A 185 -6.27 -5.90 -2.06
C ASN A 185 -5.17 -5.62 -1.03
N ARG A 186 -5.27 -6.16 0.19
CA ARG A 186 -4.22 -6.03 1.22
C ARG A 186 -2.93 -6.75 0.86
N CYS A 187 -3.04 -7.89 0.18
CA CYS A 187 -1.87 -8.60 -0.35
C CYS A 187 -1.12 -7.79 -1.42
N GLY A 188 -1.84 -7.01 -2.22
CA GLY A 188 -1.28 -6.13 -3.26
C GLY A 188 -0.65 -6.86 -4.45
N SER A 189 -0.63 -8.18 -4.43
CA SER A 189 -0.09 -9.05 -5.46
C SER A 189 -1.17 -9.44 -6.46
N GLN A 190 -0.83 -9.47 -7.75
CA GLN A 190 -1.77 -9.92 -8.79
C GLN A 190 -2.14 -11.40 -8.62
N SER A 191 -1.17 -12.23 -8.25
CA SER A 191 -1.40 -13.66 -7.98
C SER A 191 -2.38 -13.87 -6.82
N ALA A 192 -2.28 -13.07 -5.74
CA ALA A 192 -3.21 -13.13 -4.62
C ALA A 192 -4.61 -12.63 -4.99
N LYS A 193 -4.72 -11.58 -5.80
CA LYS A 193 -6.01 -11.11 -6.33
C LYS A 193 -6.67 -12.17 -7.19
N SER A 194 -5.94 -12.80 -8.11
CA SER A 194 -6.43 -13.90 -8.93
C SER A 194 -6.88 -15.09 -8.08
N PHE A 195 -6.12 -15.45 -7.06
CA PHE A 195 -6.49 -16.49 -6.11
C PHE A 195 -7.83 -16.19 -5.41
N CYS A 196 -7.99 -14.98 -4.86
CA CYS A 196 -9.24 -14.59 -4.22
C CYS A 196 -10.43 -14.57 -5.21
N ALA A 197 -10.21 -14.05 -6.43
CA ALA A 197 -11.24 -14.03 -7.48
C ALA A 197 -11.68 -15.45 -7.86
N THR A 198 -10.75 -16.40 -7.92
CA THR A 198 -11.05 -17.81 -8.23
C THR A 198 -11.90 -18.45 -7.13
N ILE A 199 -11.60 -18.17 -5.84
CA ILE A 199 -12.43 -18.67 -4.74
C ILE A 199 -13.84 -18.09 -4.83
N ILE A 200 -13.98 -16.78 -5.05
CA ILE A 200 -15.28 -16.12 -5.22
C ILE A 200 -16.06 -16.76 -6.37
N GLN A 201 -15.40 -16.99 -7.51
CA GLN A 201 -16.03 -17.60 -8.68
C GLN A 201 -16.50 -19.04 -8.39
N SER A 202 -15.71 -19.85 -7.68
CA SER A 202 -16.08 -21.22 -7.31
C SER A 202 -17.29 -21.26 -6.39
N GLU A 203 -17.39 -20.33 -5.45
CA GLU A 203 -18.57 -20.20 -4.57
C GLU A 203 -19.84 -19.83 -5.33
N LEU A 204 -19.74 -18.88 -6.27
CA LEU A 204 -20.89 -18.46 -7.10
C LEU A 204 -21.35 -19.55 -8.05
N SER A 205 -20.41 -20.41 -8.54
CA SER A 205 -20.75 -21.49 -9.48
C SER A 205 -21.07 -22.82 -8.81
N GLY A 206 -20.92 -22.92 -7.48
CA GLY A 206 -21.13 -24.16 -6.72
C GLY A 206 -20.11 -25.28 -7.07
N GLN A 207 -18.99 -24.92 -7.69
CA GLN A 207 -17.95 -25.88 -8.07
C GLN A 207 -17.03 -26.20 -6.88
N GLU A 208 -16.50 -27.44 -6.88
CA GLU A 208 -15.48 -27.82 -5.90
C GLU A 208 -14.22 -26.97 -6.03
N VAL A 209 -13.76 -26.43 -4.91
CA VAL A 209 -12.58 -25.54 -4.84
C VAL A 209 -11.28 -26.31 -5.05
N ALA A 210 -11.20 -27.59 -4.66
CA ALA A 210 -9.98 -28.39 -4.67
C ALA A 210 -9.29 -28.51 -6.06
N PRO A 211 -10.01 -28.85 -7.17
CA PRO A 211 -9.38 -28.94 -8.49
C PRO A 211 -8.89 -27.59 -9.00
N ILE A 212 -9.56 -26.50 -8.61
CA ILE A 212 -9.21 -25.15 -9.01
C ILE A 212 -7.92 -24.70 -8.31
N LEU A 213 -7.75 -24.99 -7.02
CA LEU A 213 -6.52 -24.73 -6.27
C LEU A 213 -5.32 -25.46 -6.86
N LYS A 214 -5.51 -26.72 -7.33
CA LYS A 214 -4.46 -27.49 -7.98
C LYS A 214 -3.98 -26.83 -9.28
N ALA A 215 -4.90 -26.37 -10.12
CA ALA A 215 -4.56 -25.67 -11.36
C ALA A 215 -3.80 -24.35 -11.08
N GLN A 216 -4.23 -23.58 -10.08
CA GLN A 216 -3.61 -22.31 -9.73
C GLN A 216 -2.20 -22.47 -9.14
N ALA A 217 -1.98 -23.44 -8.28
CA ALA A 217 -0.64 -23.72 -7.74
C ALA A 217 0.37 -24.00 -8.85
N SER A 218 -0.02 -24.75 -9.90
CA SER A 218 0.84 -25.06 -11.06
C SER A 218 1.13 -23.80 -11.88
N THR A 219 0.13 -22.95 -12.14
CA THR A 219 0.27 -21.72 -12.93
C THR A 219 1.22 -20.72 -12.28
N ILE A 220 1.10 -20.51 -10.97
CA ILE A 220 1.98 -19.57 -10.24
C ILE A 220 3.44 -20.07 -10.23
N ARG A 221 3.66 -21.39 -10.16
CA ARG A 221 5.01 -21.96 -10.25
C ARG A 221 5.67 -21.75 -11.62
N VAL A 222 4.88 -21.84 -12.69
CA VAL A 222 5.37 -21.62 -14.07
C VAL A 222 5.76 -20.17 -14.31
N MET A 223 4.97 -19.21 -13.83
CA MET A 223 5.26 -17.77 -13.99
C MET A 223 6.51 -17.31 -13.21
N ARG A 224 7.03 -18.14 -12.31
CA ARG A 224 8.17 -17.80 -11.45
C ARG A 224 9.51 -18.31 -11.99
N LYS A 225 9.53 -19.10 -13.07
CA LYS A 225 10.76 -19.52 -13.78
C LYS A 225 11.17 -18.48 -14.81
#